data_44eed6bc94bff752531c803137c9cbe0
#
_entry.id   44eed6bc94bff752531c803137c9cbe0
#
_cell.length_a   1.000
_cell.length_b   1.000
_cell.length_c   1.000
_cell.angle_alpha   90.00
_cell.angle_beta   90.00
_cell.angle_gamma   90.00
#
_symmetry.space_group_name_H-M   'P 1'
#
loop_
_entity.id
_entity.type
_entity.pdbx_description
1 polymer ?
#
loop_
_entity_poly.entity_id
_entity_poly.type
_entity_poly.pdbx_seq_one_letter_code
_entity_poly.pdbx_strand_id
1 'polypeptide(L)'
;GVVARRRGSTPAGPYLDSLADVASFGVAPATIVGGAALAAPAPWLVTAGIGVAALFVAMAVARLGMYTAYDSECGETVGVPTTLAATVLAAAVLAGYTDPILLVAGAAVFALLMGSSVRYPDLHAQDALVMGLVQAAVVVTPAVRAVARALPAWIGEGFAFALLFLATGYLLLGPWLYWGDETRRREADVDRL
;
A
#
# COMPACT_ATOMS: atom_id res chain seq x y z
N GLY A 1 -6.98 -13.54 -9.42
CA GLY A 1 -7.37 -12.55 -10.36
C GLY A 1 -7.82 -13.07 -11.72
N VAL A 2 -7.24 -12.57 -12.82
CA VAL A 2 -7.70 -12.82 -14.20
C VAL A 2 -7.74 -14.30 -14.58
N VAL A 3 -6.73 -15.08 -14.18
CA VAL A 3 -6.65 -16.52 -14.49
C VAL A 3 -7.74 -17.30 -13.75
N ALA A 4 -7.99 -16.96 -12.48
CA ALA A 4 -9.04 -17.60 -11.68
C ALA A 4 -10.43 -17.33 -12.28
N ARG A 5 -10.72 -16.10 -12.71
CA ARG A 5 -11.98 -15.75 -13.37
C ARG A 5 -12.20 -16.52 -14.69
N ARG A 6 -11.12 -16.85 -15.43
CA ARG A 6 -11.22 -17.62 -16.67
C ARG A 6 -11.37 -19.12 -16.46
N ARG A 7 -10.95 -19.67 -15.30
CA ARG A 7 -10.97 -21.12 -15.01
C ARG A 7 -12.04 -21.54 -13.99
N GLY A 8 -12.90 -20.62 -13.58
CA GLY A 8 -13.90 -20.85 -12.54
C GLY A 8 -13.40 -20.39 -11.17
N SER A 9 -14.07 -19.39 -10.58
CA SER A 9 -13.80 -18.91 -9.22
C SER A 9 -14.49 -19.83 -8.21
N THR A 10 -13.82 -20.06 -7.06
CA THR A 10 -14.44 -20.74 -5.92
C THR A 10 -14.99 -19.71 -4.94
N PRO A 11 -16.03 -20.04 -4.13
CA PRO A 11 -16.52 -19.13 -3.09
C PRO A 11 -15.45 -18.73 -2.05
N ALA A 12 -14.41 -19.56 -1.86
CA ALA A 12 -13.29 -19.29 -0.96
C ALA A 12 -12.24 -18.32 -1.57
N GLY A 13 -12.26 -18.09 -2.88
CA GLY A 13 -11.24 -17.30 -3.59
C GLY A 13 -11.03 -15.90 -3.00
N PRO A 14 -12.07 -15.06 -2.83
CA PRO A 14 -11.94 -13.72 -2.26
C PRO A 14 -11.37 -13.70 -0.86
N TYR A 15 -11.74 -14.68 -0.01
CA TYR A 15 -11.21 -14.78 1.36
C TYR A 15 -9.74 -15.18 1.39
N LEU A 16 -9.31 -16.09 0.50
CA LEU A 16 -7.91 -16.48 0.38
C LEU A 16 -7.04 -15.31 -0.14
N ASP A 17 -7.56 -14.53 -1.06
CA ASP A 17 -6.91 -13.31 -1.56
C ASP A 17 -6.71 -12.30 -0.42
N SER A 18 -7.76 -12.01 0.34
CA SER A 18 -7.68 -11.13 1.52
C SER A 18 -6.72 -11.63 2.60
N LEU A 19 -6.66 -12.95 2.84
CA LEU A 19 -5.71 -13.53 3.79
C LEU A 19 -4.26 -13.39 3.30
N ALA A 20 -4.03 -13.59 2.01
CA ALA A 20 -2.71 -13.36 1.40
C ALA A 20 -2.30 -11.89 1.49
N ASP A 21 -3.24 -10.97 1.28
CA ASP A 21 -3.03 -9.52 1.42
C ASP A 21 -2.73 -9.13 2.87
N VAL A 22 -3.41 -9.71 3.86
CA VAL A 22 -3.07 -9.51 5.29
C VAL A 22 -1.64 -9.92 5.58
N ALA A 23 -1.20 -11.08 5.07
CA ALA A 23 0.16 -11.56 5.29
C ALA A 23 1.20 -10.63 4.62
N SER A 24 0.95 -10.22 3.37
CA SER A 24 1.89 -9.45 2.55
C SER A 24 1.90 -7.97 2.88
N PHE A 25 0.74 -7.36 3.14
CA PHE A 25 0.58 -5.92 3.30
C PHE A 25 0.20 -5.49 4.72
N GLY A 26 -0.17 -6.44 5.58
CA GLY A 26 -0.38 -6.22 7.01
C GLY A 26 0.84 -6.65 7.83
N VAL A 27 1.12 -7.96 7.84
CA VAL A 27 2.13 -8.55 8.73
C VAL A 27 3.56 -8.18 8.29
N ALA A 28 3.89 -8.24 7.01
CA ALA A 28 5.25 -7.95 6.54
C ALA A 28 5.70 -6.51 6.87
N PRO A 29 4.94 -5.42 6.58
CA PRO A 29 5.31 -4.07 7.02
C PRO A 29 5.37 -3.93 8.54
N ALA A 30 4.44 -4.55 9.27
CA ALA A 30 4.45 -4.52 10.73
C ALA A 30 5.72 -5.16 11.33
N THR A 31 6.23 -6.24 10.72
CA THR A 31 7.50 -6.86 11.15
C THR A 31 8.70 -5.95 10.88
N ILE A 32 8.70 -5.19 9.79
CA ILE A 32 9.74 -4.20 9.51
C ILE A 32 9.73 -3.09 10.58
N VAL A 33 8.54 -2.53 10.87
CA VAL A 33 8.36 -1.47 11.86
C VAL A 33 8.72 -1.96 13.27
N GLY A 34 8.23 -3.14 13.67
CA GLY A 34 8.56 -3.77 14.94
C GLY A 34 10.05 -4.07 15.07
N GLY A 35 10.68 -4.59 14.01
CA GLY A 35 12.13 -4.85 13.96
C GLY A 35 12.96 -3.59 14.12
N ALA A 36 12.58 -2.50 13.43
CA ALA A 36 13.25 -1.21 13.58
C ALA A 36 13.10 -0.66 15.00
N ALA A 37 11.92 -0.78 15.60
CA ALA A 37 11.67 -0.35 16.98
C ALA A 37 12.48 -1.16 18.00
N LEU A 38 12.60 -2.49 17.81
CA LEU A 38 13.41 -3.37 18.67
C LEU A 38 14.90 -3.03 18.62
N ALA A 39 15.40 -2.52 17.50
CA ALA A 39 16.76 -2.06 17.34
C ALA A 39 17.03 -0.65 17.94
N ALA A 40 15.97 0.06 18.35
CA ALA A 40 16.10 1.41 18.89
C ALA A 40 16.63 1.39 20.35
N PRO A 41 17.48 2.35 20.73
CA PRO A 41 18.06 2.40 22.08
C PRO A 41 17.06 2.84 23.17
N ALA A 42 15.93 3.42 22.79
CA ALA A 42 14.95 3.99 23.72
C ALA A 42 13.84 2.96 24.07
N PRO A 43 13.70 2.51 25.34
CA PRO A 43 12.73 1.49 25.73
C PRO A 43 11.27 1.86 25.42
N TRP A 44 10.91 3.14 25.51
CA TRP A 44 9.56 3.61 25.17
C TRP A 44 9.24 3.39 23.69
N LEU A 45 10.24 3.54 22.80
CA LEU A 45 10.04 3.35 21.36
C LEU A 45 9.85 1.87 21.00
N VAL A 46 10.50 0.97 21.75
CA VAL A 46 10.27 -0.49 21.61
C VAL A 46 8.81 -0.81 21.94
N THR A 47 8.31 -0.34 23.08
CA THR A 47 6.92 -0.58 23.49
C THR A 47 5.92 0.04 22.53
N ALA A 48 6.15 1.30 22.14
CA ALA A 48 5.30 2.00 21.17
C ALA A 48 5.32 1.30 19.80
N GLY A 49 6.50 0.89 19.31
CA GLY A 49 6.65 0.23 18.04
C GLY A 49 5.95 -1.11 17.95
N ILE A 50 6.04 -1.93 19.00
CA ILE A 50 5.30 -3.20 19.08
C ILE A 50 3.79 -2.94 19.09
N GLY A 51 3.33 -1.96 19.88
CA GLY A 51 1.91 -1.58 19.93
C GLY A 51 1.38 -1.07 18.58
N VAL A 52 2.17 -0.22 17.90
CA VAL A 52 1.82 0.29 16.58
C VAL A 52 1.84 -0.81 15.52
N ALA A 53 2.83 -1.71 15.56
CA ALA A 53 2.88 -2.86 14.63
C ALA A 53 1.64 -3.75 14.79
N ALA A 54 1.25 -4.05 16.04
CA ALA A 54 0.04 -4.82 16.32
C ALA A 54 -1.23 -4.08 15.84
N LEU A 55 -1.34 -2.78 16.10
CA LEU A 55 -2.44 -1.94 15.62
C LEU A 55 -2.51 -1.92 14.09
N PHE A 56 -1.37 -1.79 13.40
CA PHE A 56 -1.31 -1.79 11.94
C PHE A 56 -1.86 -3.09 11.36
N VAL A 57 -1.47 -4.24 11.92
CA VAL A 57 -2.02 -5.56 11.51
C VAL A 57 -3.53 -5.62 11.77
N ALA A 58 -3.98 -5.20 12.94
CA ALA A 58 -5.41 -5.22 13.29
C ALA A 58 -6.24 -4.35 12.33
N MET A 59 -5.75 -3.16 12.00
CA MET A 59 -6.42 -2.25 11.06
C MET A 59 -6.38 -2.80 9.63
N ALA A 60 -5.28 -3.45 9.21
CA ALA A 60 -5.19 -4.12 7.91
C ALA A 60 -6.22 -5.26 7.79
N VAL A 61 -6.36 -6.10 8.83
CA VAL A 61 -7.35 -7.17 8.87
C VAL A 61 -8.77 -6.60 8.80
N ALA A 62 -9.08 -5.60 9.64
CA ALA A 62 -10.40 -4.98 9.67
C ALA A 62 -10.74 -4.37 8.30
N ARG A 63 -9.79 -3.64 7.70
CA ARG A 63 -9.93 -2.98 6.41
C ARG A 63 -10.20 -3.97 5.28
N LEU A 64 -9.38 -5.03 5.17
CA LEU A 64 -9.53 -6.05 4.13
C LEU A 64 -10.80 -6.87 4.33
N GLY A 65 -11.18 -7.15 5.58
CA GLY A 65 -12.42 -7.82 5.90
C GLY A 65 -13.66 -6.99 5.48
N MET A 66 -13.66 -5.69 5.77
CA MET A 66 -14.74 -4.78 5.36
C MET A 66 -14.81 -4.64 3.83
N TYR A 67 -13.66 -4.49 3.16
CA TYR A 67 -13.61 -4.43 1.70
C TYR A 67 -14.19 -5.70 1.06
N THR A 68 -13.80 -6.88 1.55
CA THR A 68 -14.29 -8.15 1.02
C THR A 68 -15.80 -8.34 1.24
N ALA A 69 -16.32 -7.81 2.36
CA ALA A 69 -17.72 -7.99 2.74
C ALA A 69 -18.66 -6.98 2.07
N TYR A 70 -18.23 -5.74 1.85
CA TYR A 70 -19.13 -4.63 1.51
C TYR A 70 -18.71 -3.82 0.28
N ASP A 71 -17.40 -3.61 0.05
CA ASP A 71 -16.92 -2.62 -0.92
C ASP A 71 -16.47 -3.23 -2.26
N SER A 72 -16.36 -4.55 -2.36
CA SER A 72 -15.79 -5.23 -3.54
C SER A 72 -16.57 -5.02 -4.84
N GLU A 73 -17.81 -4.54 -4.77
CA GLU A 73 -18.67 -4.27 -5.94
C GLU A 73 -18.89 -2.76 -6.20
N CYS A 74 -18.44 -1.88 -5.31
CA CYS A 74 -18.82 -0.46 -5.35
C CYS A 74 -17.87 0.45 -6.14
N GLY A 75 -16.69 -0.03 -6.58
CA GLY A 75 -15.70 0.79 -7.31
C GLY A 75 -15.08 1.95 -6.51
N GLU A 76 -15.41 2.08 -5.23
CA GLU A 76 -14.87 3.05 -4.29
C GLU A 76 -14.36 2.33 -3.04
N THR A 77 -13.25 2.81 -2.51
CA THR A 77 -12.62 2.23 -1.32
C THR A 77 -12.66 3.24 -0.17
N VAL A 78 -13.28 2.87 0.96
CA VAL A 78 -13.32 3.71 2.16
C VAL A 78 -12.07 3.46 3.01
N GLY A 79 -11.33 4.50 3.36
CA GLY A 79 -10.04 4.45 4.05
C GLY A 79 -8.85 4.18 3.12
N VAL A 80 -7.65 4.43 3.63
CA VAL A 80 -6.41 4.19 2.86
C VAL A 80 -6.28 2.70 2.53
N PRO A 81 -6.05 2.33 1.26
CA PRO A 81 -5.79 0.95 0.89
C PRO A 81 -4.58 0.38 1.63
N THR A 82 -4.72 -0.83 2.18
CA THR A 82 -3.64 -1.52 2.91
C THR A 82 -2.40 -1.70 2.04
N THR A 83 -2.60 -2.01 0.77
CA THR A 83 -1.52 -2.14 -0.23
C THR A 83 -0.74 -0.84 -0.43
N LEU A 84 -1.43 0.31 -0.44
CA LEU A 84 -0.80 1.63 -0.56
C LEU A 84 0.03 1.95 0.67
N ALA A 85 -0.51 1.75 1.87
CA ALA A 85 0.21 1.97 3.12
C ALA A 85 1.47 1.11 3.21
N ALA A 86 1.36 -0.18 2.88
CA ALA A 86 2.48 -1.11 2.83
C ALA A 86 3.54 -0.68 1.81
N THR A 87 3.10 -0.25 0.61
CA THR A 87 4.00 0.21 -0.45
C THR A 87 4.79 1.45 -0.02
N VAL A 88 4.14 2.43 0.61
CA VAL A 88 4.83 3.63 1.10
C VAL A 88 5.86 3.29 2.18
N LEU A 89 5.51 2.45 3.16
CA LEU A 89 6.44 2.02 4.20
C LEU A 89 7.63 1.23 3.61
N ALA A 90 7.37 0.28 2.71
CA ALA A 90 8.42 -0.49 2.07
C ALA A 90 9.33 0.38 1.20
N ALA A 91 8.74 1.27 0.39
CA ALA A 91 9.50 2.20 -0.46
C ALA A 91 10.35 3.17 0.37
N ALA A 92 9.84 3.64 1.51
CA ALA A 92 10.61 4.49 2.43
C ALA A 92 11.86 3.75 2.94
N VAL A 93 11.72 2.50 3.39
CA VAL A 93 12.85 1.69 3.86
C VAL A 93 13.85 1.42 2.73
N LEU A 94 13.38 1.08 1.53
CA LEU A 94 14.24 0.83 0.36
C LEU A 94 14.92 2.11 -0.15
N ALA A 95 14.32 3.28 0.08
CA ALA A 95 14.91 4.59 -0.18
C ALA A 95 15.90 5.04 0.93
N GLY A 96 16.13 4.21 1.97
CA GLY A 96 17.09 4.49 3.03
C GLY A 96 16.50 5.18 4.27
N TYR A 97 15.20 5.43 4.32
CA TYR A 97 14.52 5.98 5.52
C TYR A 97 14.29 4.87 6.54
N THR A 98 15.32 4.57 7.34
CA THR A 98 15.30 3.48 8.34
C THR A 98 15.19 3.97 9.78
N ASP A 99 14.97 5.27 10.01
CA ASP A 99 14.81 5.82 11.34
C ASP A 99 13.59 5.20 12.04
N PRO A 100 13.76 4.59 13.24
CA PRO A 100 12.68 3.90 13.94
C PRO A 100 11.51 4.81 14.31
N ILE A 101 11.77 6.08 14.64
CA ILE A 101 10.70 7.04 15.00
C ILE A 101 9.85 7.33 13.76
N LEU A 102 10.50 7.57 12.63
CA LEU A 102 9.81 7.83 11.35
C LEU A 102 8.94 6.64 10.94
N LEU A 103 9.47 5.42 11.04
CA LEU A 103 8.74 4.20 10.65
C LEU A 103 7.56 3.92 11.59
N VAL A 104 7.76 4.05 12.90
CA VAL A 104 6.68 3.87 13.89
C VAL A 104 5.61 4.95 13.73
N ALA A 105 5.99 6.21 13.57
CA ALA A 105 5.04 7.29 13.35
C ALA A 105 4.27 7.13 12.03
N GLY A 106 4.95 6.78 10.94
CA GLY A 106 4.33 6.51 9.65
C GLY A 106 3.33 5.35 9.71
N ALA A 107 3.71 4.25 10.35
CA ALA A 107 2.82 3.10 10.53
C ALA A 107 1.59 3.45 11.40
N ALA A 108 1.76 4.26 12.45
CA ALA A 108 0.65 4.74 13.27
C ALA A 108 -0.33 5.60 12.46
N VAL A 109 0.19 6.53 11.66
CA VAL A 109 -0.63 7.36 10.76
C VAL A 109 -1.39 6.49 9.77
N PHE A 110 -0.74 5.53 9.13
CA PHE A 110 -1.41 4.63 8.19
C PHE A 110 -2.46 3.75 8.87
N ALA A 111 -2.18 3.22 10.06
CA ALA A 111 -3.18 2.45 10.80
C ALA A 111 -4.45 3.27 11.08
N LEU A 112 -4.30 4.54 11.45
CA LEU A 112 -5.43 5.45 11.66
C LEU A 112 -6.14 5.79 10.33
N LEU A 113 -5.39 6.04 9.26
CA LEU A 113 -5.96 6.36 7.95
C LEU A 113 -6.70 5.18 7.30
N MET A 114 -6.31 3.94 7.58
CA MET A 114 -7.06 2.74 7.17
C MET A 114 -8.47 2.71 7.74
N GLY A 115 -8.67 3.23 8.97
CA GLY A 115 -9.96 3.37 9.62
C GLY A 115 -10.69 4.68 9.33
N SER A 116 -10.15 5.55 8.48
CA SER A 116 -10.75 6.84 8.15
C SER A 116 -11.91 6.69 7.15
N SER A 117 -12.79 7.68 7.12
CA SER A 117 -13.91 7.76 6.16
C SER A 117 -13.49 8.40 4.81
N VAL A 118 -12.20 8.61 4.58
CA VAL A 118 -11.70 9.16 3.31
C VAL A 118 -11.95 8.14 2.21
N ARG A 119 -12.58 8.57 1.13
CA ARG A 119 -12.85 7.71 -0.01
C ARG A 119 -11.73 7.83 -1.04
N TYR A 120 -11.24 6.70 -1.47
CA TYR A 120 -10.24 6.59 -2.54
C TYR A 120 -10.91 5.94 -3.75
N PRO A 121 -10.89 6.57 -4.93
CA PRO A 121 -11.33 5.95 -6.16
C PRO A 121 -10.36 4.85 -6.57
N ASP A 122 -10.84 3.87 -7.32
CA ASP A 122 -9.98 2.84 -7.88
C ASP A 122 -8.95 3.44 -8.84
N LEU A 123 -7.70 2.97 -8.75
CA LEU A 123 -6.62 3.37 -9.63
C LEU A 123 -6.99 3.07 -11.10
N HIS A 124 -6.81 4.06 -11.97
CA HIS A 124 -6.91 3.80 -13.40
C HIS A 124 -5.88 2.74 -13.82
N ALA A 125 -6.26 1.87 -14.77
CA ALA A 125 -5.41 0.77 -15.21
C ALA A 125 -4.02 1.22 -15.68
N GLN A 126 -3.90 2.43 -16.23
CA GLN A 126 -2.64 3.02 -16.67
C GLN A 126 -1.73 3.38 -15.48
N ASP A 127 -2.29 4.00 -14.44
CA ASP A 127 -1.54 4.40 -13.24
C ASP A 127 -1.10 3.18 -12.44
N ALA A 128 -1.99 2.18 -12.33
CA ALA A 128 -1.68 0.90 -11.71
C ALA A 128 -0.55 0.16 -12.45
N LEU A 129 -0.50 0.25 -13.80
CA LEU A 129 0.56 -0.36 -14.60
C LEU A 129 1.90 0.36 -14.40
N VAL A 130 1.92 1.70 -14.38
CA VAL A 130 3.13 2.49 -14.13
C VAL A 130 3.68 2.19 -12.73
N MET A 131 2.82 2.25 -11.70
CA MET A 131 3.23 1.92 -10.32
C MET A 131 3.73 0.49 -10.21
N GLY A 132 3.05 -0.47 -10.85
CA GLY A 132 3.44 -1.88 -10.88
C GLY A 132 4.80 -2.10 -11.55
N LEU A 133 5.10 -1.40 -12.66
CA LEU A 133 6.41 -1.47 -13.32
C LEU A 133 7.52 -0.90 -12.43
N VAL A 134 7.29 0.24 -11.79
CA VAL A 134 8.26 0.84 -10.86
C VAL A 134 8.49 -0.08 -9.66
N GLN A 135 7.41 -0.66 -9.11
CA GLN A 135 7.51 -1.63 -8.01
C GLN A 135 8.29 -2.89 -8.42
N ALA A 136 8.04 -3.42 -9.62
CA ALA A 136 8.80 -4.54 -10.15
C ALA A 136 10.30 -4.20 -10.30
N ALA A 137 10.63 -2.99 -10.79
CA ALA A 137 12.00 -2.52 -10.89
C ALA A 137 12.69 -2.42 -9.51
N VAL A 138 11.99 -1.92 -8.48
CA VAL A 138 12.49 -1.87 -7.09
C VAL A 138 12.84 -3.27 -6.57
N VAL A 139 12.00 -4.27 -6.85
CA VAL A 139 12.19 -5.65 -6.38
C VAL A 139 13.28 -6.36 -7.17
N VAL A 140 13.31 -6.17 -8.50
CA VAL A 140 14.25 -6.90 -9.39
C VAL A 140 15.66 -6.33 -9.32
N THR A 141 15.83 -5.01 -9.14
CA THR A 141 17.15 -4.37 -9.15
C THR A 141 18.13 -4.97 -8.14
N PRO A 142 17.79 -5.22 -6.85
CA PRO A 142 18.69 -5.86 -5.91
C PRO A 142 19.08 -7.29 -6.31
N ALA A 143 18.16 -8.06 -6.87
CA ALA A 143 18.41 -9.42 -7.33
C ALA A 143 19.38 -9.43 -8.54
N VAL A 144 19.16 -8.53 -9.51
CA VAL A 144 20.07 -8.38 -10.66
C VAL A 144 21.47 -7.92 -10.21
N ARG A 145 21.54 -7.01 -9.23
CA ARG A 145 22.83 -6.58 -8.66
C ARG A 145 23.59 -7.72 -7.98
N ALA A 146 22.87 -8.58 -7.25
CA ALA A 146 23.50 -9.72 -6.59
C ALA A 146 24.12 -10.71 -7.57
N VAL A 147 23.50 -10.90 -8.75
CA VAL A 147 23.95 -11.84 -9.78
C VAL A 147 24.95 -11.19 -10.73
N ALA A 148 24.64 -10.05 -11.28
CA ALA A 148 25.43 -9.45 -12.38
C ALA A 148 26.52 -8.48 -11.90
N ARG A 149 26.48 -8.01 -10.64
CA ARG A 149 27.40 -6.99 -10.05
C ARG A 149 27.60 -5.73 -10.91
N ALA A 150 26.80 -5.56 -11.97
CA ALA A 150 26.97 -4.56 -13.00
C ALA A 150 26.19 -3.26 -12.77
N LEU A 151 25.17 -3.29 -11.89
CA LEU A 151 24.33 -2.13 -11.64
C LEU A 151 24.82 -1.31 -10.42
N PRO A 152 24.98 0.02 -10.57
CA PRO A 152 25.26 0.91 -9.44
C PRO A 152 24.14 0.91 -8.38
N ALA A 153 24.49 1.17 -7.11
CA ALA A 153 23.55 1.17 -5.98
C ALA A 153 22.41 2.20 -6.17
N TRP A 154 22.73 3.38 -6.67
CA TRP A 154 21.80 4.48 -6.84
C TRP A 154 20.61 4.19 -7.77
N ILE A 155 20.73 3.18 -8.66
CA ILE A 155 19.61 2.81 -9.55
C ILE A 155 18.45 2.23 -8.73
N GLY A 156 18.73 1.32 -7.79
CA GLY A 156 17.70 0.74 -6.92
C GLY A 156 17.07 1.78 -5.99
N GLU A 157 17.91 2.64 -5.42
CA GLU A 157 17.45 3.76 -4.59
C GLU A 157 16.58 4.73 -5.40
N GLY A 158 16.97 5.05 -6.64
CA GLY A 158 16.21 5.92 -7.55
C GLY A 158 14.80 5.37 -7.84
N PHE A 159 14.66 4.06 -8.09
CA PHE A 159 13.35 3.44 -8.25
C PHE A 159 12.54 3.45 -6.95
N ALA A 160 13.18 3.24 -5.79
CA ALA A 160 12.51 3.31 -4.50
C ALA A 160 11.99 4.74 -4.20
N PHE A 161 12.79 5.77 -4.50
CA PHE A 161 12.34 7.17 -4.41
C PHE A 161 11.19 7.48 -5.37
N ALA A 162 11.25 7.00 -6.62
CA ALA A 162 10.18 7.17 -7.59
C ALA A 162 8.87 6.53 -7.11
N LEU A 163 8.96 5.30 -6.58
CA LEU A 163 7.80 4.59 -6.03
C LEU A 163 7.24 5.32 -4.81
N LEU A 164 8.10 5.78 -3.89
CA LEU A 164 7.71 6.55 -2.72
C LEU A 164 7.00 7.84 -3.11
N PHE A 165 7.53 8.57 -4.10
CA PHE A 165 6.94 9.79 -4.61
C PHE A 165 5.57 9.54 -5.25
N LEU A 166 5.45 8.53 -6.11
CA LEU A 166 4.19 8.16 -6.78
C LEU A 166 3.13 7.71 -5.78
N ALA A 167 3.50 6.82 -4.84
CA ALA A 167 2.59 6.30 -3.85
C ALA A 167 2.12 7.39 -2.86
N THR A 168 3.04 8.27 -2.42
CA THR A 168 2.69 9.41 -1.56
C THR A 168 1.87 10.46 -2.32
N GLY A 169 2.20 10.70 -3.58
CA GLY A 169 1.43 11.57 -4.46
C GLY A 169 -0.01 11.09 -4.62
N TYR A 170 -0.19 9.79 -4.88
CA TYR A 170 -1.53 9.19 -4.93
C TYR A 170 -2.26 9.26 -3.57
N LEU A 171 -1.56 9.02 -2.46
CA LEU A 171 -2.14 9.13 -1.12
C LEU A 171 -2.72 10.52 -0.84
N LEU A 172 -1.98 11.57 -1.21
CA LEU A 172 -2.32 12.97 -0.89
C LEU A 172 -3.27 13.59 -1.91
N LEU A 173 -3.05 13.32 -3.18
CA LEU A 173 -3.75 13.97 -4.29
C LEU A 173 -4.88 13.11 -4.88
N GLY A 174 -4.83 11.78 -4.69
CA GLY A 174 -5.82 10.84 -5.21
C GLY A 174 -7.26 11.25 -4.88
N PRO A 175 -7.62 11.49 -3.60
CA PRO A 175 -8.97 11.90 -3.24
C PRO A 175 -9.44 13.19 -3.91
N TRP A 176 -8.51 14.08 -4.30
CA TRP A 176 -8.85 15.39 -4.86
C TRP A 176 -8.86 15.40 -6.40
N LEU A 177 -7.90 14.74 -7.03
CA LEU A 177 -7.75 14.72 -8.49
C LEU A 177 -8.82 13.86 -9.18
N TYR A 178 -9.14 12.70 -8.58
CA TYR A 178 -10.07 11.76 -9.19
C TYR A 178 -11.54 12.15 -9.01
N TRP A 179 -11.89 12.86 -7.92
CA TRP A 179 -13.27 13.35 -7.72
C TRP A 179 -13.68 14.44 -8.73
N GLY A 180 -12.73 15.22 -9.22
CA GLY A 180 -12.98 16.23 -10.25
C GLY A 180 -13.42 15.65 -11.61
N ASP A 181 -12.97 14.45 -11.96
CA ASP A 181 -13.32 13.80 -13.23
C ASP A 181 -14.66 13.06 -13.18
N GLU A 182 -15.04 12.50 -12.04
CA GLU A 182 -16.36 11.82 -11.90
C GLU A 182 -17.54 12.78 -11.90
N THR A 183 -17.40 13.93 -11.25
CA THR A 183 -18.42 14.99 -11.33
C THR A 183 -18.63 15.46 -12.75
N ARG A 184 -17.57 15.65 -13.51
CA ARG A 184 -17.67 16.04 -14.94
C ARG A 184 -18.30 14.96 -15.83
N ARG A 185 -18.06 13.67 -15.53
CA ARG A 185 -18.68 12.57 -16.28
C ARG A 185 -20.17 12.46 -15.98
N ARG A 186 -20.58 12.62 -14.72
CA ARG A 186 -22.01 12.62 -14.32
C ARG A 186 -22.76 13.81 -14.92
N GLU A 187 -22.16 15.00 -14.96
CA GLU A 187 -22.75 16.17 -15.63
C GLU A 187 -22.90 15.94 -17.14
N ALA A 188 -21.89 15.38 -17.81
CA ALA A 188 -21.95 15.09 -19.24
C ALA A 188 -22.94 13.98 -19.61
N ASP A 189 -23.27 13.07 -18.71
CA ASP A 189 -24.29 12.03 -18.93
C ASP A 189 -25.73 12.57 -18.69
N VAL A 190 -25.89 13.50 -17.77
CA VAL A 190 -27.19 14.18 -17.54
C VAL A 190 -27.54 15.09 -18.71
N ASP A 191 -26.57 15.75 -19.33
CA ASP A 191 -26.78 16.61 -20.51
C ASP A 191 -27.08 15.82 -21.82
N ARG A 192 -26.98 14.50 -21.79
CA ARG A 192 -27.30 13.62 -22.92
C ARG A 192 -28.68 12.95 -22.85
N LEU A 193 -29.40 13.11 -21.72
CA LEU A 193 -30.75 12.61 -21.51
C LEU A 193 -31.81 13.70 -21.72
#